data_8a20b05f4b7deb8b842c7ac5fbbf24d5
#
_entry.id   8a20b05f4b7deb8b842c7ac5fbbf24d5
#
_cell.length_a   1.000
_cell.length_b   1.000
_cell.length_c   1.000
_cell.angle_alpha   90.00
_cell.angle_beta   90.00
_cell.angle_gamma   90.00
#
_symmetry.space_group_name_H-M   'P 1'
#
loop_
_entity.id
_entity.type
_entity.pdbx_description
1 polymer ?
#
loop_
_entity_poly.entity_id
_entity_poly.type
_entity_poly.pdbx_seq_one_letter_code
_entity_poly.pdbx_strand_id
1 'polypeptide(L)'
;MDRAHWTVEISPEIETWYALLKSKDKAMADRAFDRLAQHGPALRMPHARPLGEGPCELRFTCEGTARRVTYYINAPRKIITLTTFRKQRQNERREVARARQALRASQQAGGTDG
;
A
#
# COMPACT_ATOMS: atom_id res chain seq x y z
N MET A 1 -17.64 -18.44 9.00
CA MET A 1 -18.10 -17.34 8.78
C MET A 1 -17.32 -16.47 7.97
N ASP A 2 -17.77 -16.21 6.92
CA ASP A 2 -17.06 -15.47 6.01
C ASP A 2 -17.04 -14.06 6.32
N ARG A 3 -15.94 -13.44 6.20
CA ARG A 3 -15.85 -12.11 6.44
C ARG A 3 -15.56 -11.46 5.21
N ALA A 4 -16.15 -10.43 4.92
CA ALA A 4 -15.88 -9.70 3.71
C ALA A 4 -14.51 -9.12 3.81
N HIS A 5 -13.65 -9.57 2.98
CA HIS A 5 -12.29 -9.08 2.91
C HIS A 5 -12.05 -8.35 1.61
N TRP A 6 -11.09 -7.49 1.62
CA TRP A 6 -10.61 -6.81 0.42
C TRP A 6 -9.42 -7.58 -0.11
N THR A 7 -9.34 -7.75 -1.41
CA THR A 7 -8.19 -8.38 -2.05
C THR A 7 -7.10 -7.36 -2.20
N VAL A 8 -5.91 -7.66 -1.71
CA VAL A 8 -4.78 -6.76 -1.82
C VAL A 8 -3.86 -7.28 -2.90
N GLU A 9 -3.74 -6.52 -3.99
CA GLU A 9 -2.83 -6.87 -5.07
C GLU A 9 -1.48 -6.22 -4.82
N ILE A 10 -0.43 -6.99 -4.98
CA ILE A 10 0.92 -6.55 -4.67
C ILE A 10 1.60 -6.11 -5.97
N SER A 11 2.05 -4.85 -5.99
CA SER A 11 2.77 -4.33 -7.15
C SER A 11 4.16 -4.94 -7.24
N PRO A 12 4.80 -4.87 -8.41
CA PRO A 12 6.18 -5.37 -8.53
C PRO A 12 7.14 -4.70 -7.57
N GLU A 13 6.98 -3.41 -7.31
CA GLU A 13 7.85 -2.73 -6.36
C GLU A 13 7.72 -3.31 -4.96
N ILE A 14 6.49 -3.56 -4.52
CA ILE A 14 6.25 -4.12 -3.19
C ILE A 14 6.76 -5.55 -3.15
N GLU A 15 6.53 -6.32 -4.20
CA GLU A 15 6.99 -7.70 -4.25
C GLU A 15 8.50 -7.79 -4.12
N THR A 16 9.22 -6.96 -4.82
CA THR A 16 10.67 -6.94 -4.76
C THR A 16 11.16 -6.60 -3.35
N TRP A 17 10.56 -5.58 -2.75
CA TRP A 17 10.93 -5.19 -1.40
C TRP A 17 10.65 -6.32 -0.41
N TYR A 18 9.45 -6.90 -0.48
CA TYR A 18 9.02 -7.92 0.47
C TYR A 18 9.93 -9.16 0.38
N ALA A 19 10.33 -9.54 -0.82
CA ALA A 19 11.13 -10.74 -1.01
C ALA A 19 12.47 -10.67 -0.30
N LEU A 20 12.98 -9.47 -0.07
CA LEU A 20 14.29 -9.28 0.57
C LEU A 20 14.22 -9.19 2.09
N LEU A 21 13.03 -9.22 2.66
CA LEU A 21 12.87 -9.07 4.09
C LEU A 21 13.24 -10.35 4.83
N LYS A 22 13.73 -10.20 6.06
CA LYS A 22 13.90 -11.33 6.95
C LYS A 22 12.56 -11.78 7.48
N SER A 23 12.50 -13.00 8.01
CA SER A 23 11.24 -13.58 8.45
C SER A 23 10.45 -12.71 9.40
N LYS A 24 11.12 -12.10 10.38
CA LYS A 24 10.37 -11.29 11.34
C LYS A 24 9.83 -10.03 10.72
N ASP A 25 10.52 -9.48 9.73
CA ASP A 25 10.05 -8.29 9.06
C ASP A 25 8.93 -8.61 8.07
N LYS A 26 8.98 -9.78 7.46
CA LYS A 26 7.86 -10.26 6.67
C LYS A 26 6.60 -10.39 7.52
N ALA A 27 6.74 -10.87 8.76
CA ALA A 27 5.59 -10.97 9.65
C ALA A 27 4.99 -9.59 9.95
N MET A 28 5.84 -8.59 10.10
CA MET A 28 5.35 -7.23 10.32
C MET A 28 4.59 -6.70 9.11
N ALA A 29 5.14 -6.91 7.92
CA ALA A 29 4.48 -6.50 6.70
C ALA A 29 3.16 -7.26 6.52
N ASP A 30 3.18 -8.56 6.79
CA ASP A 30 1.97 -9.38 6.66
C ASP A 30 0.86 -8.87 7.55
N ARG A 31 1.19 -8.49 8.79
CA ARG A 31 0.18 -7.96 9.69
C ARG A 31 -0.42 -6.67 9.17
N ALA A 32 0.42 -5.81 8.59
CA ALA A 32 -0.08 -4.55 8.06
C ALA A 32 -1.00 -4.79 6.87
N PHE A 33 -0.62 -5.71 5.98
CA PHE A 33 -1.46 -6.03 4.83
C PHE A 33 -2.76 -6.73 5.25
N ASP A 34 -2.70 -7.60 6.24
CA ASP A 34 -3.90 -8.25 6.75
C ASP A 34 -4.87 -7.24 7.32
N ARG A 35 -4.36 -6.26 8.07
CA ARG A 35 -5.20 -5.20 8.62
C ARG A 35 -5.87 -4.42 7.50
N LEU A 36 -5.10 -4.11 6.45
CA LEU A 36 -5.66 -3.41 5.30
C LEU A 36 -6.73 -4.25 4.62
N ALA A 37 -6.48 -5.54 4.44
CA ALA A 37 -7.44 -6.42 3.81
C ALA A 37 -8.74 -6.54 4.61
N GLN A 38 -8.65 -6.47 5.92
CA GLN A 38 -9.84 -6.56 6.75
C GLN A 38 -10.67 -5.28 6.74
N HIS A 39 -10.01 -4.14 6.77
CA HIS A 39 -10.71 -2.87 6.97
C HIS A 39 -10.89 -2.05 5.70
N GLY A 40 -10.08 -2.28 4.69
CA GLY A 40 -10.21 -1.58 3.42
C GLY A 40 -10.27 -0.06 3.59
N PRO A 41 -11.25 0.59 2.96
CA PRO A 41 -11.35 2.06 3.05
C PRO A 41 -11.63 2.58 4.45
N ALA A 42 -12.06 1.73 5.37
CA ALA A 42 -12.33 2.16 6.73
C ALA A 42 -11.06 2.28 7.58
N LEU A 43 -9.94 1.79 7.08
CA LEU A 43 -8.71 1.86 7.83
C LEU A 43 -8.25 3.32 7.94
N ARG A 44 -7.95 3.75 9.17
CA ARG A 44 -7.62 5.14 9.45
C ARG A 44 -6.38 5.24 10.30
N MET A 45 -5.98 6.49 10.57
CA MET A 45 -4.84 6.73 11.44
C MET A 45 -4.99 5.96 12.75
N PRO A 46 -3.92 5.44 13.29
CA PRO A 46 -2.53 5.63 12.84
C PRO A 46 -2.08 4.69 11.74
N HIS A 47 -2.96 3.84 11.24
CA HIS A 47 -2.57 2.78 10.32
C HIS A 47 -2.60 3.18 8.85
N ALA A 48 -3.44 4.15 8.50
CA ALA A 48 -3.54 4.58 7.10
C ALA A 48 -4.07 6.00 7.04
N ARG A 49 -3.75 6.68 5.94
CA ARG A 49 -4.33 8.00 5.69
C ARG A 49 -4.35 8.28 4.19
N PRO A 50 -5.29 9.11 3.74
CA PRO A 50 -5.30 9.51 2.32
C PRO A 50 -4.19 10.51 2.06
N LEU A 51 -3.66 10.48 0.83
CA LEU A 51 -2.63 11.41 0.40
C LEU A 51 -3.16 12.49 -0.53
N GLY A 52 -4.46 12.43 -0.83
CA GLY A 52 -5.03 13.34 -1.80
C GLY A 52 -4.89 12.82 -3.21
N GLU A 53 -5.86 13.10 -4.05
CA GLU A 53 -5.86 12.76 -5.48
C GLU A 53 -5.82 11.26 -5.75
N GLY A 54 -6.30 10.45 -4.82
CA GLY A 54 -6.53 9.04 -5.06
C GLY A 54 -5.73 8.09 -4.19
N PRO A 55 -4.42 8.23 -4.05
CA PRO A 55 -3.69 7.23 -3.27
C PRO A 55 -3.80 7.45 -1.78
N CYS A 56 -3.63 6.36 -1.07
CA CYS A 56 -3.56 6.34 0.38
C CYS A 56 -2.21 5.77 0.81
N GLU A 57 -1.89 5.92 2.07
CA GLU A 57 -0.63 5.44 2.61
C GLU A 57 -0.90 4.53 3.78
N LEU A 58 -0.39 3.30 3.72
CA LEU A 58 -0.41 2.36 4.82
C LEU A 58 0.85 2.59 5.65
N ARG A 59 0.70 2.64 6.97
CA ARG A 59 1.76 3.05 7.88
C ARG A 59 2.05 1.94 8.87
N PHE A 60 3.30 1.53 8.97
CA PHE A 60 3.70 0.50 9.93
C PHE A 60 5.21 0.57 10.15
N THR A 61 5.67 -0.18 11.14
CA THR A 61 7.10 -0.29 11.43
C THR A 61 7.61 -1.60 10.84
N CYS A 62 8.74 -1.53 10.16
CA CYS A 62 9.34 -2.70 9.56
C CYS A 62 10.84 -2.44 9.44
N GLU A 63 11.64 -3.45 9.70
CA GLU A 63 13.08 -3.30 9.70
C GLU A 63 13.55 -2.20 10.65
N GLY A 64 12.82 -2.06 11.76
CA GLY A 64 13.17 -1.07 12.77
C GLY A 64 12.91 0.38 12.37
N THR A 65 12.23 0.62 11.26
CA THR A 65 11.96 1.97 10.81
C THR A 65 10.50 2.14 10.41
N ALA A 66 10.09 3.39 10.29
CA ALA A 66 8.76 3.70 9.81
C ALA A 66 8.71 3.42 8.31
N ARG A 67 7.83 2.52 7.92
CA ARG A 67 7.66 2.12 6.52
C ARG A 67 6.30 2.57 6.02
N ARG A 68 6.26 2.95 4.75
CA ARG A 68 5.01 3.35 4.10
C ARG A 68 4.82 2.52 2.84
N VAL A 69 3.57 2.11 2.60
CA VAL A 69 3.18 1.46 1.36
C VAL A 69 1.98 2.23 0.82
N THR A 70 2.09 2.75 -0.38
CA THR A 70 0.97 3.48 -0.95
C THR A 70 0.07 2.53 -1.72
N TYR A 71 -1.21 2.87 -1.78
CA TYR A 71 -2.20 2.01 -2.41
C TYR A 71 -3.40 2.84 -2.83
N TYR A 72 -4.27 2.25 -3.64
CA TYR A 72 -5.57 2.88 -3.90
C TYR A 72 -6.64 1.80 -3.95
N ILE A 73 -7.88 2.25 -3.78
CA ILE A 73 -9.02 1.36 -3.78
C ILE A 73 -9.57 1.28 -5.20
N ASN A 74 -9.71 0.05 -5.66
CA ASN A 74 -10.30 -0.20 -6.96
C ASN A 74 -11.50 -1.09 -6.76
N ALA A 75 -12.62 -0.72 -7.34
CA ALA A 75 -13.84 -1.48 -7.16
C ALA A 75 -13.82 -2.71 -8.02
N PRO A 76 -14.52 -3.77 -7.61
CA PRO A 76 -15.10 -3.91 -6.30
C PRO A 76 -14.16 -4.65 -5.37
N ARG A 77 -13.97 -4.15 -4.20
CA ARG A 77 -13.25 -4.81 -3.12
C ARG A 77 -11.81 -5.16 -3.44
N LYS A 78 -11.15 -4.35 -4.24
CA LYS A 78 -9.76 -4.59 -4.59
C LYS A 78 -8.91 -3.41 -4.16
N ILE A 79 -7.79 -3.71 -3.54
CA ILE A 79 -6.83 -2.70 -3.12
C ILE A 79 -5.56 -2.98 -3.91
N ILE A 80 -5.07 -1.97 -4.61
CA ILE A 80 -3.89 -2.12 -5.45
C ILE A 80 -2.75 -1.34 -4.81
N THR A 81 -1.70 -2.04 -4.41
CA THR A 81 -0.53 -1.39 -3.84
C THR A 81 0.32 -0.81 -4.96
N LEU A 82 1.03 0.25 -4.64
CA LEU A 82 1.75 1.03 -5.64
C LEU A 82 3.24 1.10 -5.34
N THR A 83 3.60 1.85 -4.31
CA THR A 83 5.01 2.12 -4.01
C THR A 83 5.28 1.88 -2.54
N THR A 84 6.56 1.74 -2.19
CA THR A 84 6.94 1.64 -0.80
C THR A 84 8.20 2.45 -0.56
N PHE A 85 8.32 2.98 0.65
CA PHE A 85 9.50 3.76 1.00
C PHE A 85 9.64 3.81 2.52
N ARG A 86 10.86 4.08 2.96
CA ARG A 86 11.14 4.32 4.36
C ARG A 86 10.86 5.79 4.63
N LYS A 87 10.07 6.07 5.66
CA LYS A 87 9.73 7.45 6.00
C LYS A 87 10.98 8.19 6.43
N GLN A 88 11.25 9.32 5.78
CA GLN A 88 12.37 10.15 6.11
C GLN A 88 11.89 11.58 6.22
N ARG A 89 12.72 12.41 6.86
CA ARG A 89 12.31 13.75 7.19
C ARG A 89 11.87 14.57 5.98
N GLN A 90 12.54 14.41 4.85
CA GLN A 90 12.32 15.29 3.73
C GLN A 90 11.89 14.60 2.46
N ASN A 91 11.38 13.38 2.55
CA ASN A 91 11.05 12.67 1.31
C ASN A 91 9.55 12.64 1.00
N GLU A 92 8.72 13.23 1.84
CA GLU A 92 7.29 13.02 1.70
C GLU A 92 6.73 13.54 0.37
N ARG A 93 7.09 14.77 0.00
CA ARG A 93 6.57 15.36 -1.22
C ARG A 93 6.92 14.52 -2.45
N ARG A 94 8.16 14.10 -2.52
CA ARG A 94 8.62 13.29 -3.64
C ARG A 94 7.89 11.95 -3.70
N GLU A 95 7.71 11.33 -2.54
CA GLU A 95 7.07 10.01 -2.51
C GLU A 95 5.57 10.10 -2.80
N VAL A 96 4.92 11.18 -2.38
CA VAL A 96 3.51 11.39 -2.74
C VAL A 96 3.37 11.57 -4.25
N ALA A 97 4.26 12.34 -4.85
CA ALA A 97 4.23 12.53 -6.30
C ALA A 97 4.46 11.21 -7.02
N ARG A 98 5.38 10.40 -6.52
CA ARG A 98 5.67 9.09 -7.12
C ARG A 98 4.46 8.17 -7.01
N ALA A 99 3.77 8.20 -5.88
CA ALA A 99 2.57 7.39 -5.69
C ALA A 99 1.47 7.80 -6.66
N ARG A 100 1.28 9.09 -6.86
CA ARG A 100 0.27 9.58 -7.79
C ARG A 100 0.59 9.16 -9.23
N GLN A 101 1.86 9.21 -9.59
CA GLN A 101 2.26 8.77 -10.91
C GLN A 101 2.05 7.28 -11.08
N ALA A 102 2.40 6.49 -10.07
CA ALA A 102 2.19 5.04 -10.11
C ALA A 102 0.71 4.70 -10.21
N LEU A 103 -0.13 5.47 -9.54
CA LEU A 103 -1.57 5.27 -9.63
C LEU A 103 -2.06 5.49 -11.06
N ARG A 104 -1.63 6.56 -11.69
CA ARG A 104 -2.04 6.82 -13.07
C ARG A 104 -1.58 5.71 -14.01
N ALA A 105 -0.35 5.24 -13.84
CA ALA A 105 0.17 4.16 -14.66
C ALA A 105 -0.62 2.87 -14.46
N SER A 106 -0.97 2.58 -13.20
CA SER A 106 -1.74 1.40 -12.89
C SER A 106 -3.14 1.46 -13.48
N GLN A 107 -3.77 2.62 -13.41
CA GLN A 107 -5.10 2.79 -13.97
C GLN A 107 -5.09 2.67 -15.49
N GLN A 108 -4.04 3.19 -16.14
CA GLN A 108 -3.94 3.06 -17.58
C GLN A 108 -3.77 1.61 -18.01
N ALA A 109 -2.94 0.87 -17.29
CA ALA A 109 -2.74 -0.53 -17.61
C ALA A 109 -4.04 -1.32 -17.43
N GLY A 110 -4.79 -1.03 -16.36
CA GLY A 110 -6.06 -1.70 -16.15
C GLY A 110 -7.09 -1.30 -17.18
N GLY A 111 -7.03 -0.05 -17.64
CA GLY A 111 -8.00 0.44 -18.60
C GLY A 111 -7.87 -0.19 -19.96
N THR A 112 -6.69 -0.69 -20.31
CA THR A 112 -6.52 -1.31 -21.61
C THR A 112 -7.13 -2.67 -21.71
N ASP A 113 -7.49 -3.25 -20.58
CA ASP A 113 -8.10 -4.56 -20.62
C ASP A 113 -9.56 -4.48 -20.90
N GLY A 114 -10.05 -3.39 -21.00
CA GLY A 114 -11.41 -3.05 -21.29
C GLY A 114 -12.33 -3.98 -21.83
#